data_43c7bd95aebb55ac5ccc8a9223cc3911
#
_entry.id   43c7bd95aebb55ac5ccc8a9223cc3911
#
_cell.length_a   1.000
_cell.length_b   1.000
_cell.length_c   1.000
_cell.angle_alpha   90.00
_cell.angle_beta   90.00
_cell.angle_gamma   90.00
#
_symmetry.space_group_name_H-M   'P 1'
#
loop_
_entity.id
_entity.type
_entity.pdbx_description
1 polymer ?
#
loop_
_entity_poly.entity_id
_entity_poly.type
_entity_poly.pdbx_seq_one_letter_code
_entity_poly.pdbx_strand_id
1 'polypeptide(L)'
;MYQLGGHALFLDSKTTQLGRGEPIKDTARVISSMCDMAMLRVYRHTDLKEFARFAEIPVINGLSDLFHPVQLMADYLTMVELNVGKNIAYIGDSNNMCNSWLNLASIMGLNLSVAIPKNYKINDEVLKIAMNNAKISGAKITITSDPKIAIKDVDVVATDTWFSMGDEVSKDQKVKDFEGFLIDEDLMNLAKKDAILLHCLPAYRGYEISDKVFEKHSKEIFLEAENRLHAQKGIMVWLNNACKNS
;
A
#
# COMPACT_ATOMS: atom_id res chain seq x y z
N MET A 1 3.83 17.92 -8.47
CA MET A 1 3.83 18.58 -9.81
C MET A 1 4.55 19.92 -9.80
N TYR A 2 4.16 20.91 -9.00
CA TYR A 2 4.82 22.23 -9.01
C TYR A 2 6.35 22.16 -8.86
N GLN A 3 6.85 21.38 -7.90
CA GLN A 3 8.31 21.18 -7.72
C GLN A 3 9.03 20.51 -8.91
N LEU A 4 8.29 19.88 -9.80
CA LEU A 4 8.81 19.27 -11.05
C LEU A 4 8.59 20.18 -12.27
N GLY A 5 8.15 21.42 -12.06
CA GLY A 5 7.86 22.37 -13.14
C GLY A 5 6.56 22.13 -13.90
N GLY A 6 5.72 21.25 -13.38
CA GLY A 6 4.43 20.91 -13.99
C GLY A 6 3.24 21.53 -13.25
N HIS A 7 2.06 21.41 -13.84
CA HIS A 7 0.79 21.78 -13.26
C HIS A 7 -0.05 20.54 -12.95
N ALA A 8 -0.90 20.60 -11.92
CA ALA A 8 -1.83 19.52 -11.57
C ALA A 8 -3.26 20.02 -11.61
N LEU A 9 -4.14 19.25 -12.25
CA LEU A 9 -5.58 19.42 -12.21
C LEU A 9 -6.16 18.35 -11.29
N PHE A 10 -7.02 18.75 -10.38
CA PHE A 10 -7.78 17.81 -9.56
C PHE A 10 -9.20 17.67 -10.12
N LEU A 11 -9.57 16.43 -10.44
CA LEU A 11 -10.90 16.09 -10.95
C LEU A 11 -11.61 15.18 -9.92
N ASP A 12 -12.66 15.70 -9.29
CA ASP A 12 -13.51 14.90 -8.41
C ASP A 12 -14.58 14.20 -9.24
N SER A 13 -14.67 12.87 -9.11
CA SER A 13 -15.67 12.05 -9.80
C SER A 13 -17.13 12.49 -9.53
N LYS A 14 -17.41 13.08 -8.38
CA LYS A 14 -18.74 13.59 -8.01
C LYS A 14 -19.14 14.84 -8.81
N THR A 15 -18.18 15.60 -9.28
CA THR A 15 -18.39 16.86 -10.02
C THR A 15 -18.16 16.74 -11.52
N THR A 16 -17.59 15.62 -11.97
CA THR A 16 -17.34 15.32 -13.38
C THR A 16 -18.42 14.41 -13.98
N GLN A 17 -18.39 14.22 -15.32
CA GLN A 17 -19.32 13.35 -16.03
C GLN A 17 -19.09 11.87 -15.70
N LEU A 18 -17.92 11.46 -15.20
CA LEU A 18 -17.67 10.13 -14.66
C LEU A 18 -18.72 9.68 -13.64
N GLY A 19 -19.04 10.57 -12.70
CA GLY A 19 -20.10 10.33 -11.71
C GLY A 19 -21.53 10.33 -12.29
N ARG A 20 -21.70 10.66 -13.58
CA ARG A 20 -22.97 10.74 -14.27
C ARG A 20 -23.15 9.67 -15.34
N GLY A 21 -22.24 8.67 -15.38
CA GLY A 21 -22.37 7.51 -16.27
C GLY A 21 -21.58 7.61 -17.59
N GLU A 22 -20.65 8.55 -17.72
CA GLU A 22 -19.73 8.56 -18.87
C GLU A 22 -18.85 7.29 -18.83
N PRO A 23 -18.70 6.57 -19.96
CA PRO A 23 -17.83 5.39 -20.01
C PRO A 23 -16.38 5.75 -19.69
N ILE A 24 -15.72 4.94 -18.86
CA ILE A 24 -14.32 5.16 -18.43
C ILE A 24 -13.38 5.29 -19.64
N LYS A 25 -13.59 4.47 -20.67
CA LYS A 25 -12.80 4.52 -21.91
C LYS A 25 -12.86 5.88 -22.64
N ASP A 26 -14.00 6.57 -22.57
CA ASP A 26 -14.17 7.86 -23.23
C ASP A 26 -13.50 8.95 -22.41
N THR A 27 -13.65 8.92 -21.09
CA THR A 27 -12.90 9.77 -20.16
C THR A 27 -11.39 9.59 -20.33
N ALA A 28 -10.90 8.34 -20.45
CA ALA A 28 -9.47 8.07 -20.65
C ALA A 28 -8.92 8.74 -21.91
N ARG A 29 -9.66 8.69 -23.04
CA ARG A 29 -9.28 9.33 -24.30
C ARG A 29 -9.27 10.86 -24.19
N VAL A 30 -10.30 11.43 -23.57
CA VAL A 30 -10.39 12.88 -23.37
C VAL A 30 -9.25 13.38 -22.47
N ILE A 31 -8.99 12.73 -21.35
CA ILE A 31 -7.89 13.11 -20.45
C ILE A 31 -6.54 12.94 -21.17
N SER A 32 -6.35 11.89 -21.95
CA SER A 32 -5.10 11.68 -22.71
C SER A 32 -4.83 12.78 -23.74
N SER A 33 -5.87 13.40 -24.31
CA SER A 33 -5.69 14.51 -25.26
C SER A 33 -5.32 15.85 -24.61
N MET A 34 -5.43 15.96 -23.28
CA MET A 34 -5.27 17.22 -22.54
C MET A 34 -4.15 17.21 -21.51
N CYS A 35 -3.69 16.02 -21.11
CA CYS A 35 -2.74 15.82 -20.01
C CYS A 35 -1.58 14.94 -20.45
N ASP A 36 -0.43 15.10 -19.78
CA ASP A 36 0.77 14.28 -20.03
C ASP A 36 0.81 13.02 -19.15
N MET A 37 0.00 12.96 -18.08
CA MET A 37 -0.02 11.87 -17.14
C MET A 37 -1.32 11.92 -16.31
N ALA A 38 -1.82 10.77 -15.88
CA ALA A 38 -2.97 10.67 -15.01
C ALA A 38 -2.65 9.85 -13.74
N MET A 39 -3.03 10.34 -12.55
CA MET A 39 -3.05 9.56 -11.32
C MET A 39 -4.50 9.33 -10.91
N LEU A 40 -4.87 8.07 -10.74
CA LEU A 40 -6.22 7.68 -10.37
C LEU A 40 -6.28 7.14 -8.94
N ARG A 41 -7.21 7.66 -8.16
CA ARG A 41 -7.67 7.06 -6.91
C ARG A 41 -9.11 6.63 -7.11
N VAL A 42 -9.33 5.34 -7.25
CA VAL A 42 -10.62 4.74 -7.57
C VAL A 42 -10.99 3.67 -6.55
N TYR A 43 -12.27 3.31 -6.48
CA TYR A 43 -12.67 2.16 -5.69
C TYR A 43 -12.31 0.86 -6.43
N ARG A 44 -12.92 0.61 -7.60
CA ARG A 44 -12.72 -0.65 -8.32
C ARG A 44 -11.41 -0.64 -9.11
N HIS A 45 -10.54 -1.61 -8.87
CA HIS A 45 -9.31 -1.81 -9.64
C HIS A 45 -9.57 -2.07 -11.14
N THR A 46 -10.73 -2.64 -11.47
CA THR A 46 -11.17 -2.83 -12.85
C THR A 46 -11.32 -1.52 -13.61
N ASP A 47 -11.79 -0.47 -12.94
CA ASP A 47 -11.96 0.86 -13.54
C ASP A 47 -10.60 1.49 -13.89
N LEU A 48 -9.61 1.29 -13.00
CA LEU A 48 -8.23 1.68 -13.27
C LEU A 48 -7.65 0.95 -14.48
N LYS A 49 -7.85 -0.38 -14.56
CA LYS A 49 -7.40 -1.19 -15.70
C LYS A 49 -8.06 -0.76 -17.01
N GLU A 50 -9.36 -0.46 -16.98
CA GLU A 50 -10.07 0.04 -18.16
C GLU A 50 -9.51 1.39 -18.58
N PHE A 51 -9.35 2.34 -17.66
CA PHE A 51 -8.75 3.63 -17.96
C PHE A 51 -7.36 3.48 -18.59
N ALA A 52 -6.47 2.71 -17.96
CA ALA A 52 -5.11 2.49 -18.43
C ALA A 52 -5.05 1.82 -19.82
N ARG A 53 -6.04 0.96 -20.14
CA ARG A 53 -6.12 0.30 -21.45
C ARG A 53 -6.40 1.28 -22.59
N PHE A 54 -7.18 2.33 -22.33
CA PHE A 54 -7.63 3.30 -23.34
C PHE A 54 -6.90 4.64 -23.25
N ALA A 55 -6.06 4.83 -22.25
CA ALA A 55 -5.21 5.99 -22.12
C ALA A 55 -3.98 5.89 -23.05
N GLU A 56 -3.60 7.01 -23.66
CA GLU A 56 -2.37 7.15 -24.44
C GLU A 56 -1.23 7.80 -23.64
N ILE A 57 -1.47 8.06 -22.37
CA ILE A 57 -0.54 8.67 -21.41
C ILE A 57 -0.27 7.73 -20.25
N PRO A 58 0.84 7.89 -19.50
CA PRO A 58 1.09 7.12 -18.29
C PRO A 58 -0.03 7.26 -17.26
N VAL A 59 -0.42 6.12 -16.69
CA VAL A 59 -1.45 6.04 -15.64
C VAL A 59 -0.84 5.51 -14.36
N ILE A 60 -0.97 6.27 -13.28
CA ILE A 60 -0.48 5.92 -11.95
C ILE A 60 -1.66 5.45 -11.08
N ASN A 61 -1.54 4.26 -10.50
CA ASN A 61 -2.47 3.80 -9.48
C ASN A 61 -2.19 4.54 -8.15
N GLY A 62 -2.98 5.57 -7.86
CA GLY A 62 -2.92 6.30 -6.59
C GLY A 62 -3.50 5.51 -5.41
N LEU A 63 -4.52 4.70 -5.66
CA LEU A 63 -5.13 3.70 -4.78
C LEU A 63 -6.32 3.04 -5.50
N SER A 64 -6.50 1.76 -5.27
CA SER A 64 -7.73 1.03 -5.60
C SER A 64 -8.12 0.09 -4.44
N ASP A 65 -9.28 -0.56 -4.53
CA ASP A 65 -9.70 -1.61 -3.60
C ASP A 65 -8.67 -2.76 -3.49
N LEU A 66 -7.94 -3.02 -4.57
CA LEU A 66 -7.01 -4.16 -4.64
C LEU A 66 -5.57 -3.78 -4.26
N PHE A 67 -5.10 -2.56 -4.60
CA PHE A 67 -3.70 -2.17 -4.42
C PHE A 67 -3.52 -0.68 -4.08
N HIS A 68 -2.40 -0.40 -3.37
CA HIS A 68 -1.90 0.95 -3.10
C HIS A 68 -0.39 1.06 -3.39
N PRO A 69 0.05 0.89 -4.65
CA PRO A 69 1.46 0.75 -4.99
C PRO A 69 2.31 1.99 -4.66
N VAL A 70 1.74 3.19 -4.81
CA VAL A 70 2.48 4.43 -4.52
C VAL A 70 2.77 4.61 -3.02
N GLN A 71 1.99 3.98 -2.14
CA GLN A 71 2.30 3.89 -0.72
C GLN A 71 3.52 3.00 -0.51
N LEU A 72 3.51 1.82 -1.08
CA LEU A 72 4.62 0.86 -0.94
C LEU A 72 5.95 1.39 -1.49
N MET A 73 5.92 2.29 -2.48
CA MET A 73 7.12 2.99 -2.93
C MET A 73 7.66 3.93 -1.86
N ALA A 74 6.80 4.57 -1.07
CA ALA A 74 7.20 5.41 0.06
C ALA A 74 7.73 4.57 1.22
N ASP A 75 7.03 3.47 1.56
CA ASP A 75 7.45 2.51 2.58
C ASP A 75 8.85 1.98 2.26
N TYR A 76 9.06 1.54 1.03
CA TYR A 76 10.34 1.02 0.57
C TYR A 76 11.45 2.10 0.56
N LEU A 77 11.13 3.33 0.13
CA LEU A 77 12.07 4.45 0.20
C LEU A 77 12.49 4.72 1.65
N THR A 78 11.54 4.71 2.59
CA THR A 78 11.82 4.86 4.02
C THR A 78 12.72 3.75 4.56
N MET A 79 12.47 2.50 4.14
CA MET A 79 13.34 1.38 4.48
C MET A 79 14.77 1.57 3.96
N VAL A 80 14.93 2.07 2.74
CA VAL A 80 16.24 2.34 2.14
C VAL A 80 16.98 3.47 2.88
N GLU A 81 16.29 4.58 3.17
CA GLU A 81 16.87 5.73 3.87
C GLU A 81 17.30 5.39 5.29
N LEU A 82 16.53 4.55 5.98
CA LEU A 82 16.86 4.09 7.34
C LEU A 82 17.81 2.88 7.33
N ASN A 83 18.19 2.38 6.16
CA ASN A 83 19.09 1.24 5.97
C ASN A 83 18.68 0.02 6.79
N VAL A 84 17.40 -0.32 6.80
CA VAL A 84 16.84 -1.46 7.54
C VAL A 84 16.97 -2.78 6.78
N GLY A 85 16.87 -3.90 7.50
CA GLY A 85 16.97 -5.24 6.93
C GLY A 85 15.76 -5.64 6.07
N LYS A 86 15.77 -6.90 5.62
CA LYS A 86 14.83 -7.42 4.61
C LYS A 86 13.69 -8.26 5.19
N ASN A 87 13.63 -8.45 6.51
CA ASN A 87 12.61 -9.26 7.16
C ASN A 87 11.47 -8.35 7.63
N ILE A 88 10.28 -8.57 7.09
CA ILE A 88 9.13 -7.69 7.29
C ILE A 88 7.97 -8.51 7.86
N ALA A 89 7.27 -7.97 8.83
CA ALA A 89 5.96 -8.44 9.25
C ALA A 89 4.89 -7.44 8.79
N TYR A 90 3.88 -7.90 8.08
CA TYR A 90 2.63 -7.18 7.92
C TYR A 90 1.60 -7.79 8.88
N ILE A 91 0.99 -6.97 9.74
CA ILE A 91 0.01 -7.40 10.74
C ILE A 91 -1.23 -6.55 10.57
N GLY A 92 -2.35 -7.13 10.17
CA GLY A 92 -3.57 -6.37 9.93
C GLY A 92 -4.59 -7.09 9.06
N ASP A 93 -5.34 -6.33 8.27
CA ASP A 93 -6.38 -6.84 7.39
C ASP A 93 -5.79 -7.35 6.06
N SER A 94 -6.51 -8.25 5.40
CA SER A 94 -6.21 -8.74 4.04
C SER A 94 -6.64 -7.76 2.95
N ASN A 95 -6.38 -6.49 3.15
CA ASN A 95 -6.80 -5.37 2.30
C ASN A 95 -5.80 -5.06 1.16
N ASN A 96 -5.98 -3.91 0.53
CA ASN A 96 -5.12 -3.43 -0.54
C ASN A 96 -3.66 -3.19 -0.09
N MET A 97 -3.42 -2.85 1.19
CA MET A 97 -2.05 -2.72 1.73
C MET A 97 -1.38 -4.07 1.86
N CYS A 98 -2.06 -5.08 2.41
CA CYS A 98 -1.58 -6.46 2.45
C CYS A 98 -1.20 -6.97 1.05
N ASN A 99 -2.11 -6.77 0.08
CA ASN A 99 -1.88 -7.16 -1.31
C ASN A 99 -0.68 -6.44 -1.94
N SER A 100 -0.50 -5.17 -1.61
CA SER A 100 0.62 -4.37 -2.12
C SER A 100 1.94 -4.78 -1.49
N TRP A 101 1.97 -5.11 -0.19
CA TRP A 101 3.15 -5.67 0.48
C TRP A 101 3.56 -7.02 -0.12
N LEU A 102 2.60 -7.90 -0.44
CA LEU A 102 2.87 -9.16 -1.12
C LEU A 102 3.54 -8.94 -2.48
N ASN A 103 3.05 -7.98 -3.26
CA ASN A 103 3.65 -7.64 -4.55
C ASN A 103 5.06 -7.06 -4.38
N LEU A 104 5.23 -6.05 -3.53
CA LEU A 104 6.54 -5.43 -3.32
C LEU A 104 7.57 -6.47 -2.84
N ALA A 105 7.26 -7.19 -1.78
CA ALA A 105 8.17 -8.15 -1.19
C ALA A 105 8.56 -9.25 -2.17
N SER A 106 7.60 -9.79 -2.92
CA SER A 106 7.85 -10.85 -3.89
C SER A 106 8.72 -10.42 -5.07
N ILE A 107 8.64 -9.16 -5.50
CA ILE A 107 9.45 -8.61 -6.60
C ILE A 107 10.84 -8.23 -6.11
N MET A 108 10.94 -7.59 -4.95
CA MET A 108 12.20 -7.04 -4.43
C MET A 108 13.06 -8.05 -3.66
N GLY A 109 12.64 -9.31 -3.54
CA GLY A 109 13.38 -10.33 -2.81
C GLY A 109 13.40 -10.10 -1.29
N LEU A 110 12.34 -9.49 -0.73
CA LEU A 110 12.18 -9.27 0.70
C LEU A 110 11.46 -10.46 1.35
N ASN A 111 11.80 -10.77 2.60
CA ASN A 111 11.09 -11.79 3.38
C ASN A 111 9.87 -11.15 4.03
N LEU A 112 8.69 -11.68 3.77
CA LEU A 112 7.43 -11.14 4.29
C LEU A 112 6.65 -12.19 5.06
N SER A 113 6.38 -11.92 6.33
CA SER A 113 5.45 -12.67 7.17
C SER A 113 4.16 -11.87 7.31
N VAL A 114 3.05 -12.41 6.84
CA VAL A 114 1.73 -11.77 6.90
C VAL A 114 0.91 -12.43 8.00
N ALA A 115 0.45 -11.65 8.97
CA ALA A 115 -0.53 -12.08 9.95
C ALA A 115 -1.89 -11.42 9.67
N ILE A 116 -2.90 -12.25 9.40
CA ILE A 116 -4.30 -11.84 9.22
C ILE A 116 -5.21 -12.75 10.07
N PRO A 117 -6.37 -12.29 10.56
CA PRO A 117 -7.29 -13.14 11.31
C PRO A 117 -7.76 -14.36 10.51
N LYS A 118 -8.07 -15.44 11.18
CA LYS A 118 -8.42 -16.73 10.53
C LYS A 118 -9.59 -16.67 9.56
N ASN A 119 -10.53 -15.75 9.81
CA ASN A 119 -11.74 -15.59 8.99
C ASN A 119 -11.52 -14.68 7.77
N TYR A 120 -10.32 -14.09 7.63
CA TYR A 120 -9.94 -13.22 6.54
C TYR A 120 -9.08 -13.96 5.52
N LYS A 121 -9.23 -13.62 4.26
CA LYS A 121 -8.56 -14.32 3.18
C LYS A 121 -7.88 -13.34 2.24
N ILE A 122 -6.62 -13.57 1.95
CA ILE A 122 -5.89 -12.85 0.89
C ILE A 122 -6.51 -13.22 -0.46
N ASN A 123 -6.54 -12.26 -1.37
CA ASN A 123 -6.97 -12.50 -2.75
C ASN A 123 -6.12 -13.62 -3.38
N ASP A 124 -6.76 -14.69 -3.87
CA ASP A 124 -6.10 -15.89 -4.37
C ASP A 124 -5.18 -15.59 -5.57
N GLU A 125 -5.60 -14.69 -6.47
CA GLU A 125 -4.82 -14.31 -7.64
C GLU A 125 -3.57 -13.52 -7.23
N VAL A 126 -3.70 -12.57 -6.30
CA VAL A 126 -2.58 -11.81 -5.77
C VAL A 126 -1.58 -12.73 -5.08
N LEU A 127 -2.04 -13.62 -4.23
CA LEU A 127 -1.17 -14.57 -3.54
C LEU A 127 -0.44 -15.49 -4.52
N LYS A 128 -1.14 -16.00 -5.52
CA LYS A 128 -0.55 -16.84 -6.57
C LYS A 128 0.55 -16.11 -7.34
N ILE A 129 0.31 -14.85 -7.73
CA ILE A 129 1.31 -14.03 -8.42
C ILE A 129 2.51 -13.78 -7.51
N ALA A 130 2.28 -13.38 -6.26
CA ALA A 130 3.35 -13.14 -5.29
C ALA A 130 4.21 -14.38 -5.05
N MET A 131 3.60 -15.55 -4.88
CA MET A 131 4.33 -16.81 -4.71
C MET A 131 5.16 -17.19 -5.94
N ASN A 132 4.69 -16.89 -7.15
CA ASN A 132 5.47 -17.11 -8.38
C ASN A 132 6.65 -16.14 -8.49
N ASN A 133 6.45 -14.85 -8.20
CA ASN A 133 7.53 -13.86 -8.19
C ASN A 133 8.57 -14.20 -7.12
N ALA A 134 8.16 -14.64 -5.94
CA ALA A 134 9.04 -15.03 -4.86
C ALA A 134 10.00 -16.18 -5.24
N LYS A 135 9.55 -17.12 -6.08
CA LYS A 135 10.44 -18.18 -6.62
C LYS A 135 11.56 -17.61 -7.49
N ILE A 136 11.31 -16.49 -8.17
CA ILE A 136 12.28 -15.84 -9.06
C ILE A 136 13.23 -14.96 -8.25
N SER A 137 12.69 -14.15 -7.34
CA SER A 137 13.46 -13.17 -6.56
C SER A 137 14.20 -13.76 -5.36
N GLY A 138 13.81 -14.97 -4.92
CA GLY A 138 14.30 -15.59 -3.68
C GLY A 138 13.61 -15.10 -2.42
N ALA A 139 12.54 -14.31 -2.52
CA ALA A 139 11.74 -13.86 -1.38
C ALA A 139 11.11 -15.06 -0.63
N LYS A 140 10.97 -14.92 0.69
CA LYS A 140 10.24 -15.90 1.51
C LYS A 140 8.93 -15.25 1.98
N ILE A 141 7.80 -15.84 1.59
CA ILE A 141 6.47 -15.38 1.98
C ILE A 141 5.84 -16.39 2.91
N THR A 142 5.43 -15.95 4.08
CA THR A 142 4.75 -16.77 5.11
C THR A 142 3.42 -16.11 5.46
N ILE A 143 2.36 -16.93 5.54
CA ILE A 143 1.03 -16.47 5.98
C ILE A 143 0.68 -17.19 7.27
N THR A 144 0.23 -16.46 8.25
CA THR A 144 -0.18 -16.98 9.56
C THR A 144 -1.40 -16.24 10.08
N SER A 145 -2.04 -16.79 11.10
CA SER A 145 -3.07 -16.09 11.88
C SER A 145 -2.59 -15.71 13.29
N ASP A 146 -1.29 -15.82 13.55
CA ASP A 146 -0.69 -15.45 14.82
C ASP A 146 0.32 -14.32 14.62
N PRO A 147 0.00 -13.09 15.10
CA PRO A 147 0.91 -11.94 15.01
C PRO A 147 2.27 -12.18 15.65
N LYS A 148 2.33 -12.97 16.73
CA LYS A 148 3.59 -13.29 17.42
C LYS A 148 4.54 -14.11 16.57
N ILE A 149 4.00 -14.98 15.72
CA ILE A 149 4.80 -15.76 14.77
C ILE A 149 5.31 -14.84 13.65
N ALA A 150 4.44 -13.95 13.13
CA ALA A 150 4.82 -13.07 12.03
C ALA A 150 5.89 -12.05 12.41
N ILE A 151 5.80 -11.46 13.60
CA ILE A 151 6.67 -10.36 14.04
C ILE A 151 8.04 -10.81 14.55
N LYS A 152 8.21 -12.11 14.79
CA LYS A 152 9.43 -12.61 15.43
C LYS A 152 10.68 -12.30 14.62
N ASP A 153 11.64 -11.60 15.25
CA ASP A 153 12.97 -11.29 14.72
C ASP A 153 12.97 -10.52 13.38
N VAL A 154 11.89 -9.75 13.08
CA VAL A 154 11.82 -8.93 11.89
C VAL A 154 12.55 -7.59 12.04
N ASP A 155 12.90 -6.99 10.90
CA ASP A 155 13.53 -5.68 10.80
C ASP A 155 12.50 -4.54 10.68
N VAL A 156 11.34 -4.86 10.10
CA VAL A 156 10.25 -3.91 9.83
C VAL A 156 8.91 -4.52 10.22
N VAL A 157 8.12 -3.74 10.94
CA VAL A 157 6.71 -4.05 11.20
C VAL A 157 5.86 -3.07 10.41
N ALA A 158 4.94 -3.56 9.60
CA ALA A 158 3.99 -2.74 8.84
C ALA A 158 2.56 -3.08 9.23
N THR A 159 1.73 -2.08 9.36
CA THR A 159 0.30 -2.24 9.63
C THR A 159 -0.52 -1.18 8.91
N ASP A 160 -1.81 -1.38 8.89
CA ASP A 160 -2.81 -0.46 8.37
C ASP A 160 -4.07 -0.53 9.23
N THR A 161 -4.95 0.44 9.08
CA THR A 161 -6.25 0.44 9.75
C THR A 161 -7.02 -0.86 9.50
N TRP A 162 -7.71 -1.35 10.53
CA TRP A 162 -8.62 -2.49 10.37
C TRP A 162 -9.91 -2.10 9.63
N PHE A 163 -10.20 -0.81 9.54
CA PHE A 163 -11.43 -0.27 8.95
C PHE A 163 -11.16 0.25 7.54
N SER A 164 -11.15 -0.66 6.57
CA SER A 164 -10.86 -0.34 5.19
C SER A 164 -12.04 0.31 4.47
N MET A 165 -11.74 1.05 3.42
CA MET A 165 -12.75 1.69 2.58
C MET A 165 -13.59 0.61 1.87
N GLY A 166 -14.91 0.66 2.06
CA GLY A 166 -15.84 -0.31 1.45
C GLY A 166 -16.07 -1.58 2.24
N ASP A 167 -15.61 -1.65 3.49
CA ASP A 167 -15.92 -2.77 4.37
C ASP A 167 -17.43 -2.97 4.56
N GLU A 168 -17.88 -4.21 4.35
CA GLU A 168 -19.25 -4.65 4.67
C GLU A 168 -19.40 -5.14 6.11
N VAL A 169 -18.27 -5.41 6.79
CA VAL A 169 -18.22 -5.90 8.17
C VAL A 169 -18.38 -4.72 9.13
N SER A 170 -19.23 -4.87 10.13
CA SER A 170 -19.43 -3.84 11.16
C SER A 170 -18.15 -3.61 11.98
N LYS A 171 -17.98 -2.37 12.48
CA LYS A 171 -16.83 -2.02 13.32
C LYS A 171 -16.68 -2.93 14.54
N ASP A 172 -17.78 -3.24 15.21
CA ASP A 172 -17.78 -4.11 16.41
C ASP A 172 -17.37 -5.54 16.09
N GLN A 173 -17.74 -6.04 14.92
CA GLN A 173 -17.33 -7.36 14.48
C GLN A 173 -15.83 -7.38 14.13
N LYS A 174 -15.35 -6.36 13.43
CA LYS A 174 -13.91 -6.22 13.14
C LYS A 174 -13.06 -6.20 14.40
N VAL A 175 -13.47 -5.44 15.41
CA VAL A 175 -12.75 -5.39 16.70
C VAL A 175 -12.65 -6.78 17.35
N LYS A 176 -13.71 -7.59 17.27
CA LYS A 176 -13.68 -8.97 17.78
C LYS A 176 -12.79 -9.88 16.95
N ASP A 177 -12.86 -9.77 15.62
CA ASP A 177 -12.08 -10.60 14.71
C ASP A 177 -10.59 -10.33 14.83
N PHE A 178 -10.21 -9.08 15.14
CA PHE A 178 -8.83 -8.63 15.30
C PHE A 178 -8.32 -8.68 16.77
N GLU A 179 -9.01 -9.39 17.64
CA GLU A 179 -8.49 -9.61 19.00
C GLU A 179 -7.09 -10.26 18.95
N GLY A 180 -6.12 -9.64 19.63
CA GLY A 180 -4.71 -10.05 19.63
C GLY A 180 -3.86 -9.52 18.45
N PHE A 181 -4.42 -8.66 17.57
CA PHE A 181 -3.69 -8.04 16.46
C PHE A 181 -3.22 -6.61 16.77
N LEU A 182 -3.56 -6.04 17.92
CA LEU A 182 -3.03 -4.75 18.37
C LEU A 182 -1.50 -4.81 18.47
N ILE A 183 -0.83 -3.93 17.76
CA ILE A 183 0.62 -3.76 17.89
C ILE A 183 0.88 -2.88 19.11
N ASP A 184 1.15 -3.53 20.23
CA ASP A 184 1.54 -2.94 21.50
C ASP A 184 3.03 -3.17 21.78
N GLU A 185 3.49 -2.72 22.94
CA GLU A 185 4.90 -2.85 23.35
C GLU A 185 5.32 -4.32 23.50
N ASP A 186 4.43 -5.19 23.97
CA ASP A 186 4.73 -6.61 24.15
C ASP A 186 4.90 -7.32 22.81
N LEU A 187 4.07 -7.00 21.84
CA LEU A 187 4.20 -7.54 20.50
C LEU A 187 5.44 -6.99 19.79
N MET A 188 5.71 -5.65 19.87
CA MET A 188 6.90 -5.05 19.28
C MET A 188 8.20 -5.57 19.88
N ASN A 189 8.23 -5.98 21.16
CA ASN A 189 9.40 -6.56 21.80
C ASN A 189 9.81 -7.92 21.22
N LEU A 190 8.96 -8.57 20.42
CA LEU A 190 9.30 -9.81 19.69
C LEU A 190 10.04 -9.56 18.37
N ALA A 191 9.97 -8.33 17.85
CA ALA A 191 10.78 -7.90 16.71
C ALA A 191 12.22 -7.63 17.15
N LYS A 192 13.10 -7.35 16.20
CA LYS A 192 14.47 -6.91 16.55
C LYS A 192 14.43 -5.61 17.34
N LYS A 193 15.46 -5.39 18.17
CA LYS A 193 15.56 -4.23 19.05
C LYS A 193 15.51 -2.89 18.31
N ASP A 194 16.04 -2.87 17.09
CA ASP A 194 16.11 -1.72 16.18
C ASP A 194 15.09 -1.81 15.04
N ALA A 195 14.09 -2.68 15.18
CA ALA A 195 13.01 -2.75 14.21
C ALA A 195 12.24 -1.43 14.14
N ILE A 196 11.94 -1.01 12.91
CA ILE A 196 11.08 0.14 12.64
C ILE A 196 9.61 -0.26 12.50
N LEU A 197 8.72 0.71 12.67
CA LEU A 197 7.29 0.52 12.42
C LEU A 197 6.81 1.50 11.34
N LEU A 198 6.08 0.96 10.36
CA LEU A 198 5.49 1.70 9.26
C LEU A 198 3.96 1.65 9.34
N HIS A 199 3.31 2.78 9.05
CA HIS A 199 1.86 2.92 9.02
C HIS A 199 1.45 3.96 8.00
N CYS A 200 0.68 3.57 7.00
CA CYS A 200 0.30 4.45 5.87
C CYS A 200 -0.60 5.64 6.24
N LEU A 201 -1.06 5.71 7.50
CA LEU A 201 -1.95 6.73 8.04
C LEU A 201 -3.29 6.87 7.26
N PRO A 202 -4.38 7.27 7.94
CA PRO A 202 -4.49 7.61 9.37
C PRO A 202 -4.47 6.38 10.28
N ALA A 203 -3.87 6.50 11.48
CA ALA A 203 -3.85 5.43 12.47
C ALA A 203 -5.02 5.58 13.47
N TYR A 204 -5.65 4.47 13.80
CA TYR A 204 -6.67 4.40 14.85
C TYR A 204 -6.04 3.82 16.12
N ARG A 205 -5.45 4.69 16.93
CA ARG A 205 -4.78 4.33 18.18
C ARG A 205 -5.72 3.57 19.12
N GLY A 206 -5.22 2.47 19.67
CA GLY A 206 -6.00 1.56 20.50
C GLY A 206 -6.72 0.45 19.71
N TYR A 207 -6.60 0.45 18.37
CA TYR A 207 -7.06 -0.64 17.51
C TYR A 207 -5.87 -1.38 16.89
N GLU A 208 -5.38 -0.98 15.74
CA GLU A 208 -4.25 -1.64 15.08
C GLU A 208 -2.90 -1.35 15.75
N ILE A 209 -2.78 -0.21 16.44
CA ILE A 209 -1.54 0.23 17.09
C ILE A 209 -1.83 0.92 18.42
N SER A 210 -1.03 0.64 19.45
CA SER A 210 -1.13 1.34 20.74
C SER A 210 -0.58 2.77 20.63
N ASP A 211 -1.10 3.66 21.48
CA ASP A 211 -0.63 5.05 21.53
C ASP A 211 0.87 5.13 21.84
N LYS A 212 1.34 4.32 22.77
CA LYS A 212 2.77 4.31 23.19
C LYS A 212 3.70 3.83 22.07
N VAL A 213 3.30 2.79 21.34
CA VAL A 213 4.10 2.27 20.22
C VAL A 213 4.11 3.28 19.09
N PHE A 214 2.96 3.90 18.78
CA PHE A 214 2.89 4.95 17.76
C PHE A 214 3.82 6.11 18.10
N GLU A 215 3.79 6.65 19.32
CA GLU A 215 4.64 7.78 19.71
C GLU A 215 6.13 7.40 19.70
N LYS A 216 6.48 6.19 20.12
CA LYS A 216 7.86 5.69 20.08
C LYS A 216 8.42 5.63 18.67
N HIS A 217 7.59 5.26 17.69
CA HIS A 217 7.94 5.07 16.27
C HIS A 217 7.43 6.22 15.37
N SER A 218 7.02 7.32 15.97
CA SER A 218 6.43 8.47 15.22
C SER A 218 7.38 9.05 14.18
N LYS A 219 8.69 9.03 14.42
CA LYS A 219 9.68 9.54 13.47
C LYS A 219 9.67 8.77 12.16
N GLU A 220 9.65 7.45 12.21
CA GLU A 220 9.64 6.58 11.04
C GLU A 220 8.31 6.68 10.32
N ILE A 221 7.20 6.69 11.06
CA ILE A 221 5.84 6.83 10.50
C ILE A 221 5.68 8.17 9.76
N PHE A 222 6.16 9.27 10.33
CA PHE A 222 6.07 10.57 9.66
C PHE A 222 7.09 10.73 8.53
N LEU A 223 8.26 10.10 8.60
CA LEU A 223 9.19 10.01 7.49
C LEU A 223 8.56 9.24 6.30
N GLU A 224 7.89 8.13 6.57
CA GLU A 224 7.12 7.39 5.58
C GLU A 224 6.04 8.26 4.92
N ALA A 225 5.30 9.03 5.71
CA ALA A 225 4.29 9.96 5.21
C ALA A 225 4.91 11.07 4.33
N GLU A 226 6.07 11.61 4.69
CA GLU A 226 6.83 12.58 3.90
C GLU A 226 7.34 11.94 2.61
N ASN A 227 7.82 10.70 2.68
CA ASN A 227 8.33 9.95 1.52
C ASN A 227 7.25 9.65 0.46
N ARG A 228 5.98 9.79 0.77
CA ARG A 228 4.91 9.83 -0.23
C ARG A 228 5.13 10.95 -1.26
N LEU A 229 5.59 12.12 -0.82
CA LEU A 229 5.94 13.21 -1.72
C LEU A 229 7.13 12.83 -2.62
N HIS A 230 8.18 12.27 -2.03
CA HIS A 230 9.44 11.97 -2.72
C HIS A 230 9.31 10.79 -3.68
N ALA A 231 8.73 9.68 -3.24
CA ALA A 231 8.49 8.50 -4.07
C ALA A 231 7.60 8.82 -5.28
N GLN A 232 6.51 9.58 -5.09
CA GLN A 232 5.62 9.96 -6.19
C GLN A 232 6.29 10.89 -7.19
N LYS A 233 7.18 11.81 -6.76
CA LYS A 233 8.01 12.59 -7.69
C LYS A 233 8.92 11.68 -8.52
N GLY A 234 9.58 10.72 -7.88
CA GLY A 234 10.42 9.73 -8.56
C GLY A 234 9.66 8.93 -9.62
N ILE A 235 8.47 8.44 -9.29
CA ILE A 235 7.59 7.72 -10.21
C ILE A 235 7.23 8.59 -11.43
N MET A 236 6.81 9.84 -11.21
CA MET A 236 6.45 10.75 -12.30
C MET A 236 7.62 11.03 -13.22
N VAL A 237 8.81 11.29 -12.68
CA VAL A 237 10.04 11.52 -13.46
C VAL A 237 10.41 10.28 -14.27
N TRP A 238 10.34 9.10 -13.64
CA TRP A 238 10.66 7.84 -14.32
C TRP A 238 9.71 7.57 -15.49
N LEU A 239 8.39 7.72 -15.28
CA LEU A 239 7.38 7.51 -16.31
C LEU A 239 7.52 8.51 -17.46
N ASN A 240 7.75 9.80 -17.15
CA ASN A 240 7.97 10.81 -18.18
C ASN A 240 9.19 10.52 -19.05
N ASN A 241 10.28 10.00 -18.46
CA ASN A 241 11.48 9.64 -19.21
C ASN A 241 11.27 8.35 -20.02
N ALA A 242 10.54 7.37 -19.51
CA ALA A 242 10.20 6.13 -20.22
C ALA A 242 9.37 6.42 -21.47
N CYS A 243 8.36 7.30 -21.38
CA CYS A 243 7.53 7.69 -22.54
C CYS A 243 8.26 8.50 -23.61
N LYS A 244 9.31 9.25 -23.25
CA LYS A 244 10.11 10.00 -24.24
C LYS A 244 11.05 9.12 -25.04
N ASN A 245 11.34 7.91 -24.55
CA ASN A 245 12.28 6.97 -25.15
C ASN A 245 11.57 5.79 -25.86
N SER A 246 10.24 5.76 -25.84
CA SER A 246 9.37 4.79 -26.55
C SER A 246 8.77 5.43 -27.80
#